data_a731d03b89637abc51def5069c8370a3
#
_entry.id   a731d03b89637abc51def5069c8370a3
#
_cell.length_a   1.000
_cell.length_b   1.000
_cell.length_c   1.000
_cell.angle_alpha   90.00
_cell.angle_beta   90.00
_cell.angle_gamma   90.00
#
_symmetry.space_group_name_H-M   'P 1'
#
loop_
_entity.id
_entity.type
_entity.pdbx_description
1 polymer ?
#
loop_
_entity_poly.entity_id
_entity_poly.type
_entity_poly.pdbx_seq_one_letter_code
_entity_poly.pdbx_strand_id
1 'polypeptide(L)'
;MAQSPSAVRGFTLIELLVVIAIIGVLMALLLPALSAAKQMGHKAACLSNLRQLGLAIHSYSQDYSGQIPYGPKAPPFTSPASFYPSTGAPTSLLSLQTGAPVGLGLLLKQHLAETPKVLFCPGSDQPMDADAELAKVGQHQAQGSYYYRHGGNTELFDHPTNPSGPPRLQLINLGDNREGEPIRALAMDSQFLSPPDLASFNVKSRTHHQRKLVNVLFADGSAGSRRNGDGRFTVDLRDYGDIRDAFNRILRVLEQADSAY
;
A
#
# COMPACT_ATOMS: atom_id res chain seq x y z
N MET A 1 47.13 13.38 61.48
CA MET A 1 45.72 13.43 61.03
C MET A 1 45.40 12.15 60.28
N ALA A 2 44.71 11.23 60.93
CA ALA A 2 44.29 9.97 60.30
C ALA A 2 42.91 10.19 59.66
N GLN A 3 42.79 10.02 58.34
CA GLN A 3 41.50 9.99 57.62
C GLN A 3 40.80 8.67 57.91
N SER A 4 39.59 8.77 58.47
CA SER A 4 38.71 7.59 58.66
C SER A 4 38.30 7.04 57.28
N PRO A 5 38.38 5.74 57.06
CA PRO A 5 37.88 5.14 55.82
C PRO A 5 36.35 5.32 55.75
N SER A 6 35.84 5.94 54.67
CA SER A 6 34.42 6.03 54.39
C SER A 6 33.89 4.61 54.16
N ALA A 7 32.97 4.13 54.99
CA ALA A 7 32.30 2.83 54.79
C ALA A 7 31.49 2.83 53.48
N VAL A 8 31.92 2.06 52.51
CA VAL A 8 31.15 1.81 51.29
C VAL A 8 29.96 0.91 51.69
N ARG A 9 28.75 1.45 51.63
CA ARG A 9 27.54 0.67 51.87
C ARG A 9 27.35 -0.36 50.73
N GLY A 10 27.44 -1.59 51.03
CA GLY A 10 27.13 -2.65 50.08
C GLY A 10 25.63 -2.72 49.76
N PHE A 11 25.31 -2.99 48.50
CA PHE A 11 23.93 -3.14 48.03
C PHE A 11 23.38 -4.47 48.48
N THR A 12 22.20 -4.52 49.10
CA THR A 12 21.56 -5.76 49.50
C THR A 12 20.83 -6.45 48.35
N LEU A 13 20.75 -7.77 48.40
CA LEU A 13 20.02 -8.58 47.39
C LEU A 13 18.53 -8.20 47.33
N ILE A 14 17.96 -7.84 48.51
CA ILE A 14 16.55 -7.40 48.58
C ILE A 14 16.35 -6.05 47.88
N GLU A 15 17.24 -5.08 48.05
CA GLU A 15 17.16 -3.77 47.38
C GLU A 15 17.19 -3.95 45.84
N LEU A 16 18.07 -4.83 45.36
CA LEU A 16 18.10 -5.11 43.90
C LEU A 16 16.80 -5.77 43.43
N LEU A 17 16.28 -6.74 44.19
CA LEU A 17 15.06 -7.47 43.81
C LEU A 17 13.84 -6.55 43.78
N VAL A 18 13.69 -5.64 44.72
CA VAL A 18 12.60 -4.67 44.76
C VAL A 18 12.66 -3.73 43.55
N VAL A 19 13.87 -3.24 43.18
CA VAL A 19 14.03 -2.37 42.04
C VAL A 19 13.63 -3.05 40.74
N ILE A 20 14.08 -4.29 40.48
CA ILE A 20 13.70 -5.01 39.27
C ILE A 20 12.21 -5.34 39.25
N ALA A 21 11.59 -5.62 40.41
CA ALA A 21 10.16 -5.84 40.50
C ALA A 21 9.35 -4.58 40.11
N ILE A 22 9.74 -3.41 40.62
CA ILE A 22 9.10 -2.13 40.27
C ILE A 22 9.26 -1.84 38.76
N ILE A 23 10.48 -2.00 38.21
CA ILE A 23 10.73 -1.81 36.78
C ILE A 23 9.86 -2.78 35.95
N GLY A 24 9.76 -4.05 36.36
CA GLY A 24 8.93 -5.05 35.71
C GLY A 24 7.46 -4.64 35.65
N VAL A 25 6.90 -4.16 36.77
CA VAL A 25 5.51 -3.67 36.82
C VAL A 25 5.31 -2.46 35.92
N LEU A 26 6.23 -1.48 35.96
CA LEU A 26 6.15 -0.31 35.11
C LEU A 26 6.21 -0.68 33.60
N MET A 27 7.13 -1.55 33.22
CA MET A 27 7.23 -2.04 31.83
C MET A 27 5.96 -2.76 31.38
N ALA A 28 5.37 -3.61 32.23
CA ALA A 28 4.15 -4.33 31.91
C ALA A 28 2.97 -3.40 31.56
N LEU A 29 2.90 -2.23 32.19
CA LEU A 29 1.88 -1.21 31.92
C LEU A 29 2.21 -0.35 30.68
N LEU A 30 3.50 -0.09 30.41
CA LEU A 30 3.95 0.77 29.30
C LEU A 30 3.92 0.06 27.94
N LEU A 31 4.23 -1.23 27.86
CA LEU A 31 4.32 -1.97 26.58
C LEU A 31 3.02 -1.95 25.76
N PRO A 32 1.82 -2.18 26.33
CA PRO A 32 0.58 -2.09 25.57
C PRO A 32 0.30 -0.68 25.05
N ALA A 33 0.55 0.35 25.87
CA ALA A 33 0.34 1.74 25.50
C ALA A 33 1.29 2.18 24.37
N LEU A 34 2.56 1.77 24.43
CA LEU A 34 3.55 2.05 23.38
C LEU A 34 3.18 1.39 22.05
N SER A 35 2.70 0.14 22.09
CA SER A 35 2.23 -0.58 20.91
C SER A 35 1.06 0.14 20.25
N ALA A 36 0.08 0.59 21.03
CA ALA A 36 -1.06 1.35 20.53
C ALA A 36 -0.62 2.69 19.92
N ALA A 37 0.25 3.44 20.61
CA ALA A 37 0.79 4.70 20.12
C ALA A 37 1.56 4.54 18.80
N LYS A 38 2.37 3.49 18.68
CA LYS A 38 3.09 3.16 17.43
C LYS A 38 2.12 2.88 16.27
N GLN A 39 1.05 2.13 16.50
CA GLN A 39 0.04 1.84 15.47
C GLN A 39 -0.67 3.14 15.02
N MET A 40 -1.02 4.02 15.97
CA MET A 40 -1.62 5.32 15.64
C MET A 40 -0.64 6.21 14.85
N GLY A 41 0.64 6.21 15.20
CA GLY A 41 1.69 6.89 14.46
C GLY A 41 1.84 6.38 13.03
N HIS A 42 1.88 5.06 12.84
CA HIS A 42 1.92 4.45 11.50
C HIS A 42 0.69 4.80 10.66
N LYS A 43 -0.52 4.77 11.26
CA LYS A 43 -1.76 5.19 10.60
C LYS A 43 -1.68 6.64 10.13
N ALA A 44 -1.26 7.56 11.00
CA ALA A 44 -1.15 8.99 10.68
C ALA A 44 -0.11 9.24 9.57
N ALA A 45 1.04 8.57 9.63
CA ALA A 45 2.07 8.67 8.61
C ALA A 45 1.59 8.12 7.26
N CYS A 46 0.87 6.98 7.26
CA CYS A 46 0.30 6.40 6.04
C CYS A 46 -0.75 7.32 5.40
N LEU A 47 -1.63 7.94 6.20
CA LEU A 47 -2.58 8.96 5.72
C LEU A 47 -1.86 10.19 5.15
N SER A 48 -0.76 10.62 5.77
CA SER A 48 0.06 11.71 5.25
C SER A 48 0.67 11.35 3.90
N ASN A 49 1.19 10.12 3.76
CA ASN A 49 1.73 9.62 2.49
C ASN A 49 0.65 9.62 1.39
N LEU A 50 -0.54 9.12 1.69
CA LEU A 50 -1.65 9.12 0.73
C LEU A 50 -2.07 10.52 0.30
N ARG A 51 -2.07 11.51 1.20
CA ARG A 51 -2.33 12.91 0.84
C ARG A 51 -1.24 13.47 -0.07
N GLN A 52 0.04 13.21 0.22
CA GLN A 52 1.14 13.60 -0.65
C GLN A 52 1.04 12.93 -2.01
N LEU A 53 0.65 11.65 -2.05
CA LEU A 53 0.37 10.93 -3.28
C LEU A 53 -0.78 11.57 -4.06
N GLY A 54 -1.85 11.99 -3.38
CA GLY A 54 -2.96 12.74 -3.97
C GLY A 54 -2.48 14.04 -4.64
N LEU A 55 -1.67 14.83 -3.95
CA LEU A 55 -1.07 16.05 -4.51
C LEU A 55 -0.22 15.74 -5.75
N ALA A 56 0.58 14.67 -5.72
CA ALA A 56 1.38 14.25 -6.87
C ALA A 56 0.52 13.81 -8.07
N ILE A 57 -0.59 13.10 -7.83
CA ILE A 57 -1.55 12.72 -8.88
C ILE A 57 -2.22 13.95 -9.48
N HIS A 58 -2.63 14.92 -8.65
CA HIS A 58 -3.22 16.17 -9.12
C HIS A 58 -2.22 16.99 -9.95
N SER A 59 -0.97 17.09 -9.51
CA SER A 59 0.10 17.75 -10.27
C SER A 59 0.35 17.05 -11.61
N TYR A 60 0.46 15.72 -11.60
CA TYR A 60 0.56 14.92 -12.83
C TYR A 60 -0.62 15.18 -13.77
N SER A 61 -1.84 15.22 -13.25
CA SER A 61 -3.04 15.46 -14.03
C SER A 61 -3.01 16.83 -14.73
N GLN A 62 -2.48 17.86 -14.09
CA GLN A 62 -2.30 19.19 -14.72
C GLN A 62 -1.31 19.13 -15.89
N ASP A 63 -0.21 18.40 -15.75
CA ASP A 63 0.81 18.27 -16.79
C ASP A 63 0.36 17.38 -17.97
N TYR A 64 -0.60 16.48 -17.73
CA TYR A 64 -1.06 15.47 -18.70
C TYR A 64 -2.54 15.63 -19.09
N SER A 65 -3.00 16.86 -19.28
CA SER A 65 -4.34 17.16 -19.80
C SER A 65 -5.49 16.55 -18.99
N GLY A 66 -5.38 16.56 -17.67
CA GLY A 66 -6.39 16.05 -16.76
C GLY A 66 -6.32 14.55 -16.49
N GLN A 67 -5.41 13.83 -17.13
CA GLN A 67 -5.32 12.36 -17.00
C GLN A 67 -4.65 11.95 -15.70
N ILE A 68 -5.11 10.84 -15.12
CA ILE A 68 -4.40 10.21 -13.99
C ILE A 68 -3.20 9.39 -14.50
N PRO A 69 -2.20 9.11 -13.65
CA PRO A 69 -1.08 8.23 -14.00
C PRO A 69 -1.59 6.88 -14.53
N TYR A 70 -1.14 6.53 -15.72
CA TYR A 70 -1.59 5.35 -16.44
C TYR A 70 -0.41 4.55 -16.95
N GLY A 71 -0.52 3.23 -16.97
CA GLY A 71 0.54 2.38 -17.51
C GLY A 71 0.48 2.25 -19.02
N PRO A 72 1.60 1.96 -19.68
CA PRO A 72 1.60 1.64 -21.10
C PRO A 72 0.77 0.38 -21.34
N LYS A 73 0.14 0.31 -22.51
CA LYS A 73 -0.56 -0.89 -22.97
C LYS A 73 0.45 -2.04 -23.11
N ALA A 74 0.22 -3.14 -22.42
CA ALA A 74 1.04 -4.33 -22.58
C ALA A 74 0.69 -5.06 -23.87
N PRO A 75 1.67 -5.66 -24.56
CA PRO A 75 1.39 -6.62 -25.64
C PRO A 75 0.67 -7.86 -25.08
N PRO A 76 0.18 -8.77 -25.96
CA PRO A 76 -0.48 -10.00 -25.53
C PRO A 76 0.26 -10.70 -24.40
N PHE A 77 -0.46 -11.12 -23.40
CA PHE A 77 0.02 -11.50 -22.09
C PHE A 77 0.97 -12.70 -22.10
N THR A 78 2.20 -12.47 -21.65
CA THR A 78 3.18 -13.53 -21.44
C THR A 78 3.43 -13.77 -19.94
N SER A 79 2.97 -12.86 -19.07
CA SER A 79 3.10 -12.98 -17.62
C SER A 79 2.01 -12.18 -16.89
N PRO A 80 1.69 -12.53 -15.63
CA PRO A 80 0.75 -11.76 -14.83
C PRO A 80 1.08 -10.26 -14.74
N ALA A 81 2.37 -9.89 -14.68
CA ALA A 81 2.81 -8.50 -14.66
C ALA A 81 2.42 -7.70 -15.90
N SER A 82 2.25 -8.37 -17.05
CA SER A 82 1.86 -7.75 -18.30
C SER A 82 0.35 -7.49 -18.42
N PHE A 83 -0.46 -8.12 -17.58
CA PHE A 83 -1.92 -7.94 -17.62
C PHE A 83 -2.34 -6.54 -17.13
N TYR A 84 -1.69 -6.04 -16.08
CA TYR A 84 -2.18 -4.88 -15.35
C TYR A 84 -2.36 -3.61 -16.18
N PRO A 85 -1.39 -3.18 -17.00
CA PRO A 85 -1.56 -1.94 -17.76
C PRO A 85 -2.62 -2.03 -18.84
N SER A 86 -2.85 -3.19 -19.41
CA SER A 86 -3.83 -3.38 -20.48
C SER A 86 -5.23 -3.70 -19.97
N THR A 87 -5.36 -4.22 -18.76
CA THR A 87 -6.66 -4.54 -18.17
C THR A 87 -7.29 -3.40 -17.39
N GLY A 88 -6.49 -2.39 -17.01
CA GLY A 88 -6.94 -1.36 -16.10
C GLY A 88 -7.20 -1.84 -14.67
N ALA A 89 -6.87 -3.09 -14.35
CA ALA A 89 -7.05 -3.62 -13.01
C ALA A 89 -6.17 -2.87 -11.99
N PRO A 90 -6.69 -2.55 -10.80
CA PRO A 90 -5.92 -1.88 -9.76
C PRO A 90 -4.75 -2.76 -9.31
N THR A 91 -3.61 -2.14 -9.12
CA THR A 91 -2.38 -2.87 -8.79
C THR A 91 -1.47 -2.05 -7.90
N SER A 92 -0.56 -2.71 -7.21
CA SER A 92 0.53 -2.06 -6.48
C SER A 92 1.82 -1.93 -7.31
N LEU A 93 1.80 -2.26 -8.60
CA LEU A 93 2.97 -2.16 -9.45
C LEU A 93 3.43 -0.72 -9.63
N LEU A 94 4.75 -0.51 -9.54
CA LEU A 94 5.45 0.72 -9.89
C LEU A 94 6.17 0.57 -11.23
N SER A 95 6.64 -0.63 -11.57
CA SER A 95 7.22 -0.95 -12.88
C SER A 95 6.94 -2.39 -13.28
N LEU A 96 6.95 -2.63 -14.58
CA LEU A 96 6.84 -3.96 -15.18
C LEU A 96 8.15 -4.74 -15.09
N GLN A 97 8.15 -6.01 -15.49
CA GLN A 97 9.36 -6.82 -15.57
C GLN A 97 10.43 -6.21 -16.48
N THR A 98 10.02 -5.47 -17.49
CA THR A 98 10.92 -4.71 -18.39
C THR A 98 11.53 -3.47 -17.75
N GLY A 99 11.14 -3.13 -16.53
CA GLY A 99 11.51 -1.88 -15.86
C GLY A 99 10.63 -0.68 -16.23
N ALA A 100 9.75 -0.80 -17.23
CA ALA A 100 8.88 0.31 -17.64
C ALA A 100 7.99 0.78 -16.49
N PRO A 101 8.05 2.06 -16.07
CA PRO A 101 7.20 2.60 -15.02
C PRO A 101 5.72 2.53 -15.41
N VAL A 102 4.86 2.19 -14.45
CA VAL A 102 3.41 2.08 -14.64
C VAL A 102 2.66 2.62 -13.42
N GLY A 103 1.45 3.09 -13.63
CA GLY A 103 0.62 3.60 -12.57
C GLY A 103 1.35 4.65 -11.71
N LEU A 104 1.42 4.41 -10.40
CA LEU A 104 2.11 5.31 -9.47
C LEU A 104 3.61 5.45 -9.74
N GLY A 105 4.22 4.49 -10.42
CA GLY A 105 5.64 4.57 -10.82
C GLY A 105 5.93 5.71 -11.81
N LEU A 106 4.92 6.17 -12.57
CA LEU A 106 5.06 7.32 -13.48
C LEU A 106 5.32 8.63 -12.72
N LEU A 107 4.94 8.71 -11.45
CA LEU A 107 5.15 9.89 -10.61
C LEU A 107 6.61 10.03 -10.16
N LEU A 108 7.40 8.94 -10.15
CA LEU A 108 8.76 8.91 -9.58
C LEU A 108 9.74 9.83 -10.29
N LYS A 109 9.55 10.06 -11.60
CA LYS A 109 10.49 10.85 -12.38
C LYS A 109 10.43 12.35 -12.05
N GLN A 110 9.25 12.88 -11.74
CA GLN A 110 9.03 14.32 -11.64
C GLN A 110 8.24 14.71 -10.39
N HIS A 111 7.08 14.09 -10.15
CA HIS A 111 6.14 14.51 -9.12
C HIS A 111 6.47 13.99 -7.71
N LEU A 112 7.25 12.91 -7.61
CA LEU A 112 7.72 12.30 -6.35
C LEU A 112 9.24 12.08 -6.32
N ALA A 113 10.01 12.77 -7.18
CA ALA A 113 11.46 12.58 -7.27
C ALA A 113 12.18 12.80 -5.92
N GLU A 114 11.73 13.79 -5.14
CA GLU A 114 12.30 14.15 -3.84
C GLU A 114 11.76 13.28 -2.68
N THR A 115 10.58 12.68 -2.85
CA THR A 115 9.87 11.95 -1.79
C THR A 115 9.33 10.60 -2.23
N PRO A 116 10.12 9.76 -2.93
CA PRO A 116 9.62 8.51 -3.51
C PRO A 116 9.09 7.51 -2.46
N LYS A 117 9.55 7.62 -1.21
CA LYS A 117 9.14 6.74 -0.10
C LYS A 117 7.68 6.91 0.32
N VAL A 118 6.99 7.96 -0.15
CA VAL A 118 5.53 8.09 0.08
C VAL A 118 4.72 6.96 -0.56
N LEU A 119 5.29 6.24 -1.53
CA LEU A 119 4.68 5.05 -2.13
C LEU A 119 4.67 3.82 -1.22
N PHE A 120 5.23 3.96 -0.02
CA PHE A 120 5.34 2.86 0.94
C PHE A 120 4.68 3.21 2.26
N CYS A 121 3.75 2.35 2.71
CA CYS A 121 3.09 2.53 3.99
C CYS A 121 4.01 2.07 5.14
N PRO A 122 4.31 2.93 6.11
CA PRO A 122 5.13 2.54 7.27
C PRO A 122 4.45 1.55 8.22
N GLY A 123 3.15 1.31 8.04
CA GLY A 123 2.36 0.32 8.77
C GLY A 123 2.32 -1.06 8.12
N SER A 124 3.27 -1.39 7.25
CA SER A 124 3.37 -2.73 6.64
C SER A 124 3.59 -3.81 7.71
N ASP A 125 2.85 -4.89 7.61
CA ASP A 125 2.96 -6.04 8.52
C ASP A 125 4.12 -6.97 8.12
N GLN A 126 4.53 -6.94 6.84
CA GLN A 126 5.70 -7.66 6.34
C GLN A 126 6.85 -6.67 6.09
N PRO A 127 8.09 -7.04 6.37
CA PRO A 127 9.25 -6.21 6.04
C PRO A 127 9.28 -5.89 4.56
N MET A 128 9.33 -4.60 4.21
CA MET A 128 9.51 -4.12 2.85
C MET A 128 10.63 -3.10 2.86
N ASP A 129 11.66 -3.36 2.07
CA ASP A 129 12.74 -2.41 1.82
C ASP A 129 12.32 -1.49 0.67
N ALA A 130 11.91 -0.28 1.00
CA ALA A 130 11.49 0.72 0.03
C ALA A 130 12.62 1.14 -0.93
N ASP A 131 13.85 1.23 -0.44
CA ASP A 131 15.00 1.60 -1.26
C ASP A 131 15.33 0.49 -2.26
N ALA A 132 15.27 -0.76 -1.83
CA ALA A 132 15.46 -1.92 -2.72
C ALA A 132 14.35 -2.04 -3.77
N GLU A 133 13.08 -1.75 -3.42
CA GLU A 133 12.00 -1.73 -4.40
C GLU A 133 12.12 -0.56 -5.40
N LEU A 134 12.47 0.63 -4.92
CA LEU A 134 12.69 1.80 -5.78
C LEU A 134 13.86 1.60 -6.75
N ALA A 135 14.92 0.93 -6.34
CA ALA A 135 16.08 0.63 -7.19
C ALA A 135 15.74 -0.30 -8.36
N LYS A 136 14.65 -1.06 -8.28
CA LYS A 136 14.19 -1.93 -9.38
C LYS A 136 13.49 -1.15 -10.49
N VAL A 137 12.92 0.03 -10.18
CA VAL A 137 12.21 0.84 -11.17
C VAL A 137 13.18 1.27 -12.27
N GLY A 138 12.81 1.04 -13.51
CA GLY A 138 13.67 1.26 -14.67
C GLY A 138 14.47 0.00 -15.11
N GLN A 139 14.50 -1.05 -14.28
CA GLN A 139 15.24 -2.28 -14.57
C GLN A 139 14.39 -3.54 -14.48
N HIS A 140 13.56 -3.64 -13.43
CA HIS A 140 12.80 -4.83 -13.10
C HIS A 140 11.41 -4.46 -12.56
N GLN A 141 10.60 -5.49 -12.31
CA GLN A 141 9.33 -5.33 -11.63
C GLN A 141 9.53 -4.82 -10.21
N ALA A 142 8.85 -3.70 -9.90
CA ALA A 142 8.80 -3.09 -8.58
C ALA A 142 7.34 -2.92 -8.13
N GLN A 143 7.14 -2.92 -6.81
CA GLN A 143 5.81 -2.80 -6.21
C GLN A 143 5.85 -1.84 -5.02
N GLY A 144 4.79 -1.02 -4.89
CA GLY A 144 4.54 -0.17 -3.72
C GLY A 144 3.61 -0.82 -2.71
N SER A 145 3.17 -0.02 -1.75
CA SER A 145 2.26 -0.46 -0.67
C SER A 145 0.78 -0.23 -0.98
N TYR A 146 0.46 0.41 -2.08
CA TYR A 146 -0.92 0.84 -2.36
C TYR A 146 -1.45 0.17 -3.63
N TYR A 147 -2.68 -0.35 -3.59
CA TYR A 147 -3.44 -0.56 -4.80
C TYR A 147 -3.80 0.79 -5.39
N TYR A 148 -3.63 0.92 -6.68
CA TYR A 148 -3.95 2.13 -7.42
C TYR A 148 -4.85 1.80 -8.61
N ARG A 149 -5.93 2.54 -8.76
CA ARG A 149 -6.89 2.39 -9.84
C ARG A 149 -6.43 3.28 -11.02
N HIS A 150 -5.82 2.66 -12.01
CA HIS A 150 -5.21 3.37 -13.14
C HIS A 150 -5.96 3.22 -14.46
N GLY A 151 -7.10 2.57 -14.48
CA GLY A 151 -7.88 2.30 -15.67
C GLY A 151 -9.37 2.18 -15.39
N GLY A 152 -10.14 1.96 -16.45
CA GLY A 152 -11.56 1.66 -16.38
C GLY A 152 -11.82 0.40 -15.54
N ASN A 153 -13.07 0.18 -15.25
CA ASN A 153 -13.48 -0.82 -14.29
C ASN A 153 -14.53 -1.79 -14.85
N THR A 154 -14.90 -1.62 -16.10
CA THR A 154 -15.94 -2.43 -16.75
C THR A 154 -15.36 -3.64 -17.44
N GLU A 155 -14.13 -3.55 -17.96
CA GLU A 155 -13.44 -4.63 -18.66
C GLU A 155 -12.14 -4.95 -17.95
N LEU A 156 -12.05 -6.18 -17.42
CA LEU A 156 -10.85 -6.64 -16.73
C LEU A 156 -9.73 -7.06 -17.68
N PHE A 157 -10.10 -7.41 -18.92
CA PHE A 157 -9.15 -7.86 -19.94
C PHE A 157 -9.53 -7.32 -21.29
N ASP A 158 -8.53 -6.85 -22.03
CA ASP A 158 -8.68 -6.55 -23.44
C ASP A 158 -9.02 -7.82 -24.23
N HIS A 159 -9.80 -7.66 -25.27
CA HIS A 159 -10.04 -8.76 -26.18
C HIS A 159 -8.72 -9.11 -26.91
N PRO A 160 -8.31 -10.39 -26.98
CA PRO A 160 -7.02 -10.80 -27.56
C PRO A 160 -6.82 -10.33 -29.01
N THR A 161 -7.89 -10.23 -29.79
CA THR A 161 -7.85 -9.84 -31.22
C THR A 161 -8.00 -8.35 -31.46
N ASN A 162 -8.49 -7.60 -30.48
CA ASN A 162 -8.66 -6.16 -30.58
C ASN A 162 -8.35 -5.48 -29.21
N PRO A 163 -7.08 -5.47 -28.81
CA PRO A 163 -6.69 -4.89 -27.54
C PRO A 163 -6.82 -3.38 -27.60
N SER A 164 -7.93 -2.84 -27.11
CA SER A 164 -8.16 -1.38 -27.04
C SER A 164 -7.46 -0.72 -25.88
N GLY A 165 -7.15 -1.47 -24.82
CA GLY A 165 -6.65 -0.97 -23.53
C GLY A 165 -7.69 -0.11 -22.82
N PRO A 166 -7.61 0.03 -21.50
CA PRO A 166 -8.53 0.85 -20.78
C PRO A 166 -8.41 2.32 -21.22
N PRO A 167 -9.52 3.05 -21.26
CA PRO A 167 -9.48 4.47 -21.57
C PRO A 167 -8.60 5.21 -20.56
N ARG A 168 -7.91 6.25 -21.00
CA ARG A 168 -7.18 7.14 -20.10
C ARG A 168 -8.19 7.92 -19.28
N LEU A 169 -8.22 7.67 -17.99
CA LEU A 169 -9.19 8.29 -17.10
C LEU A 169 -8.80 9.73 -16.78
N GLN A 170 -9.79 10.61 -16.80
CA GLN A 170 -9.68 11.98 -16.35
C GLN A 170 -9.89 12.03 -14.83
N LEU A 171 -9.05 12.75 -14.11
CA LEU A 171 -9.17 12.85 -12.64
C LEU A 171 -10.53 13.43 -12.21
N ILE A 172 -11.09 14.34 -13.01
CA ILE A 172 -12.39 14.98 -12.75
C ILE A 172 -13.57 14.08 -13.10
N ASN A 173 -13.37 13.02 -13.88
CA ASN A 173 -14.40 12.07 -14.28
C ASN A 173 -13.79 10.69 -14.48
N LEU A 174 -13.82 9.90 -13.44
CA LEU A 174 -13.33 8.53 -13.43
C LEU A 174 -14.39 7.52 -13.91
N GLY A 175 -15.62 7.99 -14.18
CA GLY A 175 -16.76 7.15 -14.53
C GLY A 175 -17.36 6.42 -13.33
N ASP A 176 -18.17 5.39 -13.63
CA ASP A 176 -18.86 4.60 -12.64
C ASP A 176 -18.19 3.23 -12.49
N ASN A 177 -18.30 2.62 -11.32
CA ASN A 177 -17.83 1.27 -11.06
C ASN A 177 -18.83 0.22 -11.60
N ARG A 178 -18.52 -1.08 -11.44
CA ARG A 178 -19.37 -2.17 -11.96
C ARG A 178 -20.75 -2.24 -11.29
N GLU A 179 -20.91 -1.60 -10.15
CA GLU A 179 -22.18 -1.50 -9.40
C GLU A 179 -22.98 -0.25 -9.82
N GLY A 180 -22.45 0.58 -10.72
CA GLY A 180 -23.08 1.81 -11.19
C GLY A 180 -22.84 3.00 -10.26
N GLU A 181 -21.97 2.86 -9.26
CA GLU A 181 -21.62 3.94 -8.34
C GLU A 181 -20.43 4.76 -8.88
N PRO A 182 -20.40 6.08 -8.68
CA PRO A 182 -19.29 6.91 -9.11
C PRO A 182 -17.96 6.44 -8.50
N ILE A 183 -16.93 6.32 -9.32
CA ILE A 183 -15.58 6.00 -8.86
C ILE A 183 -15.03 7.18 -8.07
N ARG A 184 -14.65 6.93 -6.83
CA ARG A 184 -14.09 7.92 -5.90
C ARG A 184 -12.74 7.50 -5.34
N ALA A 185 -12.55 6.20 -5.05
CA ALA A 185 -11.31 5.68 -4.50
C ALA A 185 -10.24 5.53 -5.58
N LEU A 186 -9.13 6.27 -5.45
CA LEU A 186 -7.98 6.20 -6.35
C LEU A 186 -6.93 5.20 -5.89
N ALA A 187 -6.59 5.22 -4.60
CA ALA A 187 -5.59 4.33 -4.04
C ALA A 187 -5.95 3.91 -2.62
N MET A 188 -5.48 2.75 -2.20
CA MET A 188 -5.66 2.26 -0.84
C MET A 188 -4.52 1.36 -0.40
N ASP A 189 -4.33 1.22 0.92
CA ASP A 189 -3.39 0.23 1.47
C ASP A 189 -3.69 -1.15 0.89
N SER A 190 -2.68 -1.83 0.38
CA SER A 190 -2.86 -3.20 -0.09
C SER A 190 -3.05 -4.15 1.10
N GLN A 191 -4.11 -4.95 1.03
CA GLN A 191 -4.40 -6.03 1.99
C GLN A 191 -4.48 -7.32 1.19
N PHE A 192 -3.34 -7.93 0.92
CA PHE A 192 -3.20 -9.01 -0.06
C PHE A 192 -2.64 -10.26 0.59
N LEU A 193 -3.37 -11.36 0.47
CA LEU A 193 -2.95 -12.69 0.89
C LEU A 193 -2.75 -13.56 -0.36
N SER A 194 -1.49 -13.92 -0.61
CA SER A 194 -1.09 -14.72 -1.77
C SER A 194 -0.89 -16.18 -1.38
N PRO A 195 -1.26 -17.12 -2.23
CA PRO A 195 -0.88 -18.52 -2.08
C PRO A 195 0.62 -18.70 -2.37
N PRO A 196 1.27 -19.74 -1.79
CA PRO A 196 2.70 -19.99 -1.96
C PRO A 196 3.15 -20.23 -3.41
N ASP A 197 2.29 -20.80 -4.25
CA ASP A 197 2.56 -21.10 -5.67
C ASP A 197 2.81 -19.85 -6.51
N LEU A 198 2.22 -18.71 -6.15
CA LEU A 198 2.47 -17.44 -6.84
C LEU A 198 3.78 -16.77 -6.44
N ALA A 199 4.52 -17.29 -5.47
CA ALA A 199 5.80 -16.71 -5.06
C ALA A 199 6.86 -16.73 -6.17
N SER A 200 6.80 -17.73 -7.07
CA SER A 200 7.66 -17.81 -8.26
C SER A 200 7.48 -16.65 -9.23
N PHE A 201 6.31 -15.99 -9.22
CA PHE A 201 5.99 -14.78 -9.99
C PHE A 201 6.23 -13.49 -9.21
N ASN A 202 6.99 -13.55 -8.09
CA ASN A 202 7.20 -12.43 -7.18
C ASN A 202 5.91 -11.85 -6.58
N VAL A 203 4.85 -12.66 -6.50
CA VAL A 203 3.58 -12.32 -5.87
C VAL A 203 3.64 -12.80 -4.42
N LYS A 204 3.74 -11.86 -3.48
CA LYS A 204 3.89 -12.15 -2.05
C LYS A 204 2.75 -11.52 -1.26
N SER A 205 2.35 -12.16 -0.17
CA SER A 205 1.39 -11.56 0.76
C SER A 205 1.90 -10.21 1.26
N ARG A 206 1.00 -9.24 1.30
CA ARG A 206 1.31 -7.88 1.69
C ARG A 206 0.11 -7.27 2.40
N THR A 207 0.24 -7.07 3.70
CA THR A 207 -0.81 -6.51 4.53
C THR A 207 -0.28 -5.33 5.34
N HIS A 208 -1.17 -4.49 5.81
CA HIS A 208 -0.86 -3.28 6.53
C HIS A 208 -1.78 -3.14 7.75
N HIS A 209 -1.30 -2.45 8.78
CA HIS A 209 -2.09 -2.12 9.97
C HIS A 209 -2.77 -3.33 10.62
N GLN A 210 -2.07 -4.50 10.63
CA GLN A 210 -2.56 -5.78 11.18
C GLN A 210 -3.92 -6.20 10.57
N ARG A 211 -4.22 -5.77 9.35
CA ARG A 211 -5.50 -5.94 8.64
C ARG A 211 -6.73 -5.38 9.36
N LYS A 212 -6.55 -4.55 10.39
CA LYS A 212 -7.66 -3.96 11.16
C LYS A 212 -8.29 -2.76 10.49
N LEU A 213 -7.53 -2.07 9.66
CA LEU A 213 -7.97 -0.92 8.90
C LEU A 213 -7.24 -0.82 7.56
N VAL A 214 -7.80 -0.03 6.66
CA VAL A 214 -7.17 0.42 5.43
C VAL A 214 -7.27 1.94 5.35
N ASN A 215 -6.26 2.57 4.77
CA ASN A 215 -6.32 3.97 4.41
C ASN A 215 -6.64 4.07 2.92
N VAL A 216 -7.51 4.99 2.56
CA VAL A 216 -7.99 5.20 1.19
C VAL A 216 -7.73 6.64 0.80
N LEU A 217 -7.19 6.84 -0.40
CA LEU A 217 -7.07 8.12 -1.08
C LEU A 217 -8.23 8.23 -2.08
N PHE A 218 -8.94 9.33 -2.05
CA PHE A 218 -10.04 9.64 -2.97
C PHE A 218 -9.61 10.61 -4.08
N ALA A 219 -10.40 10.68 -5.14
CA ALA A 219 -10.13 11.49 -6.32
C ALA A 219 -10.07 13.00 -6.02
N ASP A 220 -10.76 13.46 -4.99
CA ASP A 220 -10.71 14.85 -4.52
C ASP A 220 -9.44 15.19 -3.72
N GLY A 221 -8.50 14.24 -3.57
CA GLY A 221 -7.27 14.39 -2.79
C GLY A 221 -7.45 14.13 -1.29
N SER A 222 -8.67 13.91 -0.80
CA SER A 222 -8.89 13.53 0.59
C SER A 222 -8.39 12.12 0.87
N ALA A 223 -7.92 11.86 2.10
CA ALA A 223 -7.53 10.53 2.54
C ALA A 223 -8.17 10.21 3.89
N GLY A 224 -8.73 9.01 4.00
CA GLY A 224 -9.43 8.56 5.19
C GLY A 224 -9.16 7.10 5.53
N SER A 225 -9.39 6.73 6.80
CA SER A 225 -9.27 5.33 7.24
C SER A 225 -10.63 4.65 7.30
N ARG A 226 -10.66 3.39 6.91
CA ARG A 226 -11.85 2.52 6.98
C ARG A 226 -11.52 1.28 7.81
N ARG A 227 -12.47 0.80 8.60
CA ARG A 227 -12.32 -0.45 9.37
C ARG A 227 -12.30 -1.66 8.42
N ASN A 228 -11.42 -2.62 8.71
CA ASN A 228 -11.30 -3.87 7.96
C ASN A 228 -11.39 -5.11 8.87
N GLY A 229 -12.05 -4.99 10.02
CA GLY A 229 -12.17 -6.10 10.97
C GLY A 229 -12.94 -7.30 10.43
N ASP A 230 -13.82 -7.09 9.48
CA ASP A 230 -14.56 -8.11 8.74
C ASP A 230 -13.84 -8.63 7.48
N GLY A 231 -12.68 -8.09 7.17
CA GLY A 231 -11.87 -8.49 6.01
C GLY A 231 -12.38 -7.99 4.65
N ARG A 232 -13.40 -7.12 4.60
CA ARG A 232 -14.01 -6.65 3.35
C ARG A 232 -13.04 -5.99 2.38
N PHE A 233 -11.97 -5.40 2.88
CA PHE A 233 -10.91 -4.78 2.08
C PHE A 233 -9.69 -5.69 1.91
N THR A 234 -9.81 -6.99 2.24
CA THR A 234 -8.73 -7.97 2.09
C THR A 234 -8.94 -8.77 0.82
N VAL A 235 -7.94 -8.76 -0.04
CA VAL A 235 -7.86 -9.62 -1.22
C VAL A 235 -7.24 -10.94 -0.80
N ASP A 236 -8.03 -11.97 -0.60
CA ASP A 236 -7.54 -13.31 -0.29
C ASP A 236 -7.52 -14.16 -1.57
N LEU A 237 -6.32 -14.50 -2.01
CA LEU A 237 -6.12 -15.34 -3.19
C LEU A 237 -5.65 -16.76 -2.85
N ARG A 238 -5.66 -17.16 -1.58
CA ARG A 238 -5.20 -18.50 -1.19
C ARG A 238 -6.08 -19.62 -1.74
N ASP A 239 -7.29 -19.27 -2.16
CA ASP A 239 -8.30 -20.15 -2.76
C ASP A 239 -8.84 -19.62 -4.10
N TYR A 240 -8.05 -18.80 -4.81
CA TYR A 240 -8.51 -18.25 -6.08
C TYR A 240 -8.71 -19.34 -7.14
N GLY A 241 -9.76 -19.18 -7.96
CA GLY A 241 -10.10 -20.16 -9.00
C GLY A 241 -9.23 -19.99 -10.25
N ASP A 242 -9.14 -18.75 -10.72
CA ASP A 242 -8.33 -18.40 -11.88
C ASP A 242 -7.84 -16.94 -11.77
N ILE A 243 -7.07 -16.49 -12.76
CA ILE A 243 -6.52 -15.14 -12.75
C ILE A 243 -7.60 -14.04 -12.86
N ARG A 244 -8.73 -14.33 -13.49
CA ARG A 244 -9.86 -13.39 -13.57
C ARG A 244 -10.52 -13.22 -12.21
N ASP A 245 -10.69 -14.30 -11.47
CA ASP A 245 -11.17 -14.25 -10.09
C ASP A 245 -10.25 -13.40 -9.20
N ALA A 246 -8.93 -13.59 -9.34
CA ALA A 246 -7.95 -12.78 -8.63
C ALA A 246 -8.13 -11.27 -8.89
N PHE A 247 -8.25 -10.86 -10.16
CA PHE A 247 -8.45 -9.46 -10.51
C PHE A 247 -9.83 -8.93 -10.10
N ASN A 248 -10.87 -9.74 -10.17
CA ASN A 248 -12.19 -9.39 -9.67
C ASN A 248 -12.17 -9.09 -8.17
N ARG A 249 -11.44 -9.90 -7.38
CA ARG A 249 -11.28 -9.67 -5.94
C ARG A 249 -10.53 -8.37 -5.66
N ILE A 250 -9.46 -8.07 -6.42
CA ILE A 250 -8.71 -6.80 -6.28
C ILE A 250 -9.61 -5.60 -6.62
N LEU A 251 -10.39 -5.68 -7.69
CA LEU A 251 -11.26 -4.58 -8.09
C LEU A 251 -12.39 -4.34 -7.09
N ARG A 252 -12.96 -5.41 -6.54
CA ARG A 252 -14.04 -5.35 -5.54
C ARG A 252 -13.68 -4.53 -4.31
N VAL A 253 -12.44 -4.61 -3.80
CA VAL A 253 -12.04 -3.85 -2.59
C VAL A 253 -12.01 -2.35 -2.84
N LEU A 254 -11.70 -1.90 -4.06
CA LEU A 254 -11.79 -0.48 -4.42
C LEU A 254 -13.25 -0.03 -4.67
N GLU A 255 -14.09 -0.89 -5.24
CA GLU A 255 -15.53 -0.62 -5.38
C GLU A 255 -16.21 -0.47 -4.02
N GLN A 256 -15.82 -1.29 -3.04
CA GLN A 256 -16.28 -1.11 -1.66
C GLN A 256 -15.76 0.19 -1.02
N ALA A 257 -14.58 0.65 -1.42
CA ALA A 257 -14.06 1.93 -0.97
C ALA A 257 -14.82 3.12 -1.60
N ASP A 258 -15.31 2.99 -2.85
CA ASP A 258 -16.18 3.99 -3.48
C ASP A 258 -17.45 4.22 -2.66
N SER A 259 -18.11 3.13 -2.24
CA SER A 259 -19.34 3.18 -1.45
C SER A 259 -19.13 3.65 0.00
N ALA A 260 -17.89 3.66 0.48
CA ALA A 260 -17.54 4.05 1.84
C ALA A 260 -17.08 5.52 1.97
N TYR A 261 -17.23 6.31 0.92
CA TYR A 261 -16.84 7.74 0.87
C TYR A 261 -17.66 8.60 1.83
#